data_b28e535f000899c6b4025b7f91663d68
#
_entry.id   b28e535f000899c6b4025b7f91663d68
#
_cell.length_a   1.000
_cell.length_b   1.000
_cell.length_c   1.000
_cell.angle_alpha   90.00
_cell.angle_beta   90.00
_cell.angle_gamma   90.00
#
_symmetry.space_group_name_H-M   'P 1'
#
loop_
_entity.id
_entity.type
_entity.pdbx_description
1 polymer ?
#
loop_
_entity_poly.entity_id
_entity_poly.type
_entity_poly.pdbx_seq_one_letter_code
_entity_poly.pdbx_strand_id
1 'polypeptide(L)'
;MMLLKRIITIRACANARPDACPVKEIMMYKTVRDLFLHFKEAVPFRLVPALICTALLVGMLLLPAPEGLTPKAWGLVAIFLTTILAIILKVMPIGVMAMMAIVIVSLSQVTSTSSKGAITDALSSFSNPLIWLIVVAILISRGLKKTGLGSRIGLLFISLLGKRTMGIGYGLAICELVLAPFTPSNTARGGGIVHPVMKSIANAFDSDPAKGTEGKVGTYLALVNYHANPITSAMFLTATAPNPLVVDFVAKASGQSFHLTWTTWALCMLLPGLVCLLVMPLIIYWLSPPELKATPDAVTYAKAELKSMGPLSPSEKVMLGTFALLLLLWANVPAMLFGPAFSLDATVVAFVGLFVLIITGTIDWDDVLSEKSAWDTLVWFGALVMMAEQLNKTGVIAWFSAGMKAAIVASGMDWLPIAGVLVLVFVFSHYFFASTTAHISAMLLAFLTVGLHLIPAEYHVPFMLMMTAGSAIMMTLTHYATGTSPIIFGSGFVTMGNWWRVGFIMCVVELLIFAVVGTTWWKVLGYW
;
A
#
# COMPACT_ATOMS: atom_id res chain seq x y z
N MET A 1 -18.05 -2.13 29.00
CA MET A 1 -18.22 -0.92 29.82
C MET A 1 -19.44 -0.08 29.42
N MET A 2 -19.73 0.19 28.14
CA MET A 2 -20.94 0.91 27.71
C MET A 2 -22.27 0.17 28.01
N LEU A 3 -22.32 -1.16 27.81
CA LEU A 3 -23.53 -1.94 28.12
C LEU A 3 -23.85 -1.96 29.64
N LEU A 4 -22.82 -2.06 30.47
CA LEU A 4 -23.00 -2.01 31.94
C LEU A 4 -23.46 -0.63 32.40
N LYS A 5 -22.93 0.46 31.82
CA LYS A 5 -23.44 1.83 32.10
C LYS A 5 -24.91 1.98 31.68
N ARG A 6 -25.31 1.41 30.53
CA ARG A 6 -26.74 1.43 30.08
C ARG A 6 -27.66 0.64 31.02
N ILE A 7 -27.25 -0.53 31.51
CA ILE A 7 -28.04 -1.34 32.44
C ILE A 7 -28.18 -0.62 33.80
N ILE A 8 -27.12 0.04 34.27
CA ILE A 8 -27.15 0.84 35.49
C ILE A 8 -28.08 2.06 35.33
N THR A 9 -28.02 2.72 34.17
CA THR A 9 -28.88 3.88 33.85
C THR A 9 -30.35 3.48 33.75
N ILE A 10 -30.70 2.33 33.19
CA ILE A 10 -32.05 1.80 33.11
C ILE A 10 -32.60 1.48 34.53
N ARG A 11 -31.76 0.93 35.42
CA ARG A 11 -32.16 0.69 36.83
C ARG A 11 -32.34 1.98 37.64
N ALA A 12 -31.55 3.01 37.37
CA ALA A 12 -31.69 4.31 38.01
C ALA A 12 -32.98 5.06 37.60
N CYS A 13 -33.45 4.84 36.36
CA CYS A 13 -34.69 5.42 35.85
C CYS A 13 -35.98 4.77 36.38
N ALA A 14 -35.93 3.58 36.93
CA ALA A 14 -37.09 2.91 37.53
C ALA A 14 -37.60 3.60 38.80
N ASN A 15 -36.78 4.46 39.43
CA ASN A 15 -37.09 5.17 40.67
C ASN A 15 -37.05 6.71 40.55
N ALA A 16 -36.95 7.29 39.37
CA ALA A 16 -36.86 8.73 39.12
C ALA A 16 -38.20 9.32 38.61
N ARG A 17 -38.43 10.60 38.86
CA ARG A 17 -39.62 11.31 38.33
C ARG A 17 -39.62 11.33 36.80
N PRO A 18 -40.80 11.30 36.14
CA PRO A 18 -40.94 11.13 34.68
C PRO A 18 -40.16 12.12 33.80
N ASP A 19 -39.81 13.29 34.32
CA ASP A 19 -39.21 14.39 33.57
C ASP A 19 -37.68 14.38 33.61
N ALA A 20 -37.06 13.53 34.42
CA ALA A 20 -35.60 13.48 34.65
C ALA A 20 -34.92 12.21 34.08
N CYS A 21 -35.67 11.39 33.34
CA CYS A 21 -35.13 10.11 32.87
C CYS A 21 -34.57 10.19 31.42
N PRO A 22 -33.29 9.92 31.21
CA PRO A 22 -32.69 9.93 29.88
C PRO A 22 -33.18 8.82 28.94
N VAL A 23 -34.13 7.97 29.40
CA VAL A 23 -34.79 6.93 28.59
C VAL A 23 -35.68 7.53 27.49
N LYS A 24 -35.99 8.84 27.52
CA LYS A 24 -36.65 9.53 26.41
C LYS A 24 -35.86 9.46 25.09
N GLU A 25 -34.53 9.39 25.12
CA GLU A 25 -33.72 9.22 23.91
C GLU A 25 -33.82 7.80 23.30
N ILE A 26 -34.08 6.78 24.13
CA ILE A 26 -34.22 5.38 23.68
C ILE A 26 -35.61 5.11 23.07
N MET A 27 -36.64 5.84 23.51
CA MET A 27 -38.02 5.71 22.98
C MET A 27 -38.30 6.58 21.74
N MET A 28 -37.32 7.35 21.25
CA MET A 28 -37.52 8.36 20.21
C MET A 28 -37.38 7.84 18.77
N TYR A 29 -37.09 6.55 18.55
CA TYR A 29 -37.14 5.97 17.18
C TYR A 29 -38.60 5.59 16.85
N LYS A 30 -39.44 6.59 16.65
CA LYS A 30 -40.87 6.37 16.36
C LYS A 30 -41.16 5.82 14.96
N THR A 31 -40.16 5.79 14.06
CA THR A 31 -40.33 5.28 12.70
C THR A 31 -39.08 4.59 12.22
N VAL A 32 -39.22 3.66 11.27
CA VAL A 32 -38.11 3.02 10.52
C VAL A 32 -37.17 4.07 9.91
N ARG A 33 -37.70 5.26 9.60
CA ARG A 33 -36.96 6.39 9.07
C ARG A 33 -35.97 6.95 10.10
N ASP A 34 -36.37 7.09 11.37
CA ASP A 34 -35.50 7.65 12.42
C ASP A 34 -34.40 6.64 12.78
N LEU A 35 -34.71 5.35 12.77
CA LEU A 35 -33.74 4.28 12.93
C LEU A 35 -32.73 4.31 11.76
N PHE A 36 -33.20 4.52 10.55
CA PHE A 36 -32.36 4.59 9.34
C PHE A 36 -31.46 5.85 9.34
N LEU A 37 -31.98 7.01 9.77
CA LEU A 37 -31.19 8.25 9.88
C LEU A 37 -30.12 8.11 10.96
N HIS A 38 -30.44 7.54 12.10
CA HIS A 38 -29.47 7.26 13.16
C HIS A 38 -28.39 6.26 12.70
N PHE A 39 -28.77 5.24 11.94
CA PHE A 39 -27.84 4.29 11.34
C PHE A 39 -26.89 4.98 10.35
N LYS A 40 -27.39 5.92 9.55
CA LYS A 40 -26.63 6.72 8.59
C LYS A 40 -25.62 7.65 9.26
N GLU A 41 -25.95 8.20 10.42
CA GLU A 41 -25.06 9.06 11.20
C GLU A 41 -24.01 8.26 11.99
N ALA A 42 -24.39 7.08 12.48
CA ALA A 42 -23.55 6.24 13.33
C ALA A 42 -22.52 5.41 12.54
N VAL A 43 -22.78 5.13 11.25
CA VAL A 43 -21.92 4.29 10.39
C VAL A 43 -21.61 5.05 9.10
N PRO A 44 -20.34 5.24 8.71
CA PRO A 44 -19.97 5.85 7.43
C PRO A 44 -20.33 4.93 6.27
N PHE A 45 -21.62 4.82 5.97
CA PHE A 45 -22.20 3.89 5.00
C PHE A 45 -22.69 4.64 3.77
N ARG A 46 -22.24 4.22 2.59
CA ARG A 46 -22.69 4.77 1.31
C ARG A 46 -23.79 3.87 0.71
N LEU A 47 -25.04 4.30 0.80
CA LEU A 47 -26.19 3.51 0.38
C LEU A 47 -26.16 3.13 -1.12
N VAL A 48 -25.95 4.10 -2.02
CA VAL A 48 -25.97 3.84 -3.47
C VAL A 48 -24.86 2.84 -3.87
N PRO A 49 -23.59 3.02 -3.48
CA PRO A 49 -22.56 2.00 -3.67
C PRO A 49 -22.92 0.63 -3.10
N ALA A 50 -23.53 0.58 -1.91
CA ALA A 50 -23.93 -0.69 -1.30
C ALA A 50 -25.02 -1.40 -2.10
N LEU A 51 -26.01 -0.68 -2.61
CA LEU A 51 -27.05 -1.25 -3.48
C LEU A 51 -26.45 -1.81 -4.78
N ILE A 52 -25.47 -1.11 -5.38
CA ILE A 52 -24.78 -1.61 -6.58
C ILE A 52 -24.04 -2.91 -6.25
N CYS A 53 -23.32 -2.98 -5.14
CA CYS A 53 -22.60 -4.17 -4.71
C CYS A 53 -23.56 -5.34 -4.41
N THR A 54 -24.67 -5.06 -3.72
CA THR A 54 -25.69 -6.08 -3.45
C THR A 54 -26.34 -6.58 -4.73
N ALA A 55 -26.65 -5.69 -5.68
CA ALA A 55 -27.19 -6.08 -6.97
C ALA A 55 -26.22 -6.95 -7.77
N LEU A 56 -24.90 -6.63 -7.74
CA LEU A 56 -23.88 -7.46 -8.35
C LEU A 56 -23.84 -8.85 -7.70
N LEU A 57 -23.78 -8.93 -6.38
CA LEU A 57 -23.73 -10.20 -5.65
C LEU A 57 -24.94 -11.07 -5.97
N VAL A 58 -26.13 -10.51 -5.82
CA VAL A 58 -27.40 -11.24 -6.09
C VAL A 58 -27.49 -11.63 -7.57
N GLY A 59 -27.15 -10.71 -8.48
CA GLY A 59 -27.16 -10.97 -9.92
C GLY A 59 -26.24 -12.14 -10.30
N MET A 60 -25.01 -12.16 -9.77
CA MET A 60 -24.07 -13.25 -10.01
C MET A 60 -24.54 -14.58 -9.42
N LEU A 61 -25.13 -14.56 -8.21
CA LEU A 61 -25.63 -15.79 -7.58
C LEU A 61 -26.89 -16.36 -8.25
N LEU A 62 -27.65 -15.53 -8.95
CA LEU A 62 -28.82 -15.99 -9.76
C LEU A 62 -28.40 -16.57 -11.10
N LEU A 63 -27.22 -16.27 -11.61
CA LEU A 63 -26.69 -16.85 -12.83
C LEU A 63 -26.11 -18.24 -12.56
N PRO A 64 -26.31 -19.21 -13.49
CA PRO A 64 -25.68 -20.51 -13.37
C PRO A 64 -24.14 -20.37 -13.39
N ALA A 65 -23.45 -21.26 -12.69
CA ALA A 65 -22.01 -21.33 -12.75
C ALA A 65 -21.56 -21.58 -14.21
N PRO A 66 -20.54 -20.86 -14.72
CA PRO A 66 -19.97 -21.13 -16.03
C PRO A 66 -19.46 -22.57 -16.14
N GLU A 67 -19.43 -23.10 -17.37
CA GLU A 67 -18.86 -24.43 -17.65
C GLU A 67 -17.42 -24.50 -17.11
N GLY A 68 -17.09 -25.58 -16.41
CA GLY A 68 -15.79 -25.79 -15.77
C GLY A 68 -15.67 -25.27 -14.35
N LEU A 69 -16.66 -24.55 -13.79
CA LEU A 69 -16.69 -24.12 -12.39
C LEU A 69 -17.81 -24.79 -11.60
N THR A 70 -17.51 -25.12 -10.34
CA THR A 70 -18.56 -25.57 -9.41
C THR A 70 -19.41 -24.38 -8.92
N PRO A 71 -20.68 -24.60 -8.52
CA PRO A 71 -21.51 -23.53 -7.95
C PRO A 71 -20.88 -22.84 -6.72
N LYS A 72 -20.15 -23.59 -5.90
CA LYS A 72 -19.41 -23.04 -4.76
C LYS A 72 -18.27 -22.13 -5.21
N ALA A 73 -17.49 -22.54 -6.20
CA ALA A 73 -16.41 -21.71 -6.78
C ALA A 73 -16.99 -20.43 -7.40
N TRP A 74 -18.10 -20.51 -8.11
CA TRP A 74 -18.80 -19.33 -8.66
C TRP A 74 -19.34 -18.40 -7.57
N GLY A 75 -19.90 -18.94 -6.50
CA GLY A 75 -20.32 -18.17 -5.32
C GLY A 75 -19.12 -17.44 -4.67
N LEU A 76 -17.96 -18.07 -4.59
CA LEU A 76 -16.75 -17.44 -4.08
C LEU A 76 -16.26 -16.30 -5.00
N VAL A 77 -16.34 -16.48 -6.33
CA VAL A 77 -16.07 -15.39 -7.30
C VAL A 77 -17.01 -14.20 -7.07
N ALA A 78 -18.31 -14.47 -6.89
CA ALA A 78 -19.30 -13.42 -6.64
C ALA A 78 -18.98 -12.63 -5.35
N ILE A 79 -18.63 -13.31 -4.26
CA ILE A 79 -18.23 -12.69 -2.99
C ILE A 79 -16.97 -11.86 -3.17
N PHE A 80 -15.95 -12.41 -3.83
CA PHE A 80 -14.67 -11.73 -4.06
C PHE A 80 -14.85 -10.45 -4.89
N LEU A 81 -15.48 -10.55 -6.07
CA LEU A 81 -15.70 -9.39 -6.94
C LEU A 81 -16.55 -8.31 -6.27
N THR A 82 -17.58 -8.72 -5.52
CA THR A 82 -18.41 -7.78 -4.75
C THR A 82 -17.61 -7.10 -3.65
N THR A 83 -16.75 -7.83 -2.94
CA THR A 83 -15.89 -7.26 -1.89
C THR A 83 -14.92 -6.25 -2.48
N ILE A 84 -14.25 -6.59 -3.59
CA ILE A 84 -13.34 -5.67 -4.28
C ILE A 84 -14.09 -4.43 -4.78
N LEU A 85 -15.25 -4.60 -5.40
CA LEU A 85 -16.08 -3.47 -5.87
C LEU A 85 -16.51 -2.57 -4.70
N ALA A 86 -16.90 -3.16 -3.56
CA ALA A 86 -17.29 -2.41 -2.37
C ALA A 86 -16.14 -1.60 -1.77
N ILE A 87 -14.91 -2.13 -1.81
CA ILE A 87 -13.69 -1.42 -1.42
C ILE A 87 -13.42 -0.25 -2.38
N ILE A 88 -13.50 -0.49 -3.71
CA ILE A 88 -13.29 0.54 -4.75
C ILE A 88 -14.31 1.69 -4.59
N LEU A 89 -15.58 1.35 -4.44
CA LEU A 89 -16.66 2.31 -4.28
C LEU A 89 -16.71 2.95 -2.89
N LYS A 90 -15.82 2.52 -1.98
CA LYS A 90 -15.75 3.00 -0.59
C LYS A 90 -17.10 2.93 0.12
N VAL A 91 -17.77 1.78 0.03
CA VAL A 91 -19.04 1.51 0.72
C VAL A 91 -18.87 1.74 2.21
N MET A 92 -17.81 1.17 2.79
CA MET A 92 -17.34 1.32 4.17
C MET A 92 -15.80 1.30 4.21
N PRO A 93 -15.15 1.58 5.35
CA PRO A 93 -13.71 1.37 5.53
C PRO A 93 -13.29 -0.05 5.14
N ILE A 94 -12.07 -0.18 4.57
CA ILE A 94 -11.57 -1.45 4.01
C ILE A 94 -11.60 -2.60 5.03
N GLY A 95 -11.20 -2.36 6.28
CA GLY A 95 -11.23 -3.37 7.34
C GLY A 95 -12.65 -3.87 7.63
N VAL A 96 -13.66 -2.99 7.59
CA VAL A 96 -15.06 -3.38 7.79
C VAL A 96 -15.55 -4.25 6.63
N MET A 97 -15.22 -3.88 5.38
CA MET A 97 -15.58 -4.69 4.20
C MET A 97 -14.90 -6.06 4.24
N ALA A 98 -13.66 -6.12 4.70
CA ALA A 98 -12.92 -7.36 4.89
C ALA A 98 -13.57 -8.26 5.95
N MET A 99 -13.98 -7.71 7.09
CA MET A 99 -14.73 -8.45 8.11
C MET A 99 -16.08 -8.95 7.59
N MET A 100 -16.78 -8.16 6.79
CA MET A 100 -18.02 -8.62 6.12
C MET A 100 -17.76 -9.77 5.17
N ALA A 101 -16.66 -9.75 4.40
CA ALA A 101 -16.28 -10.83 3.52
C ALA A 101 -16.00 -12.13 4.31
N ILE A 102 -15.29 -12.07 5.44
CA ILE A 102 -15.08 -13.21 6.35
C ILE A 102 -16.43 -13.79 6.80
N VAL A 103 -17.36 -12.93 7.22
CA VAL A 103 -18.71 -13.36 7.64
C VAL A 103 -19.47 -14.02 6.50
N ILE A 104 -19.48 -13.42 5.30
CA ILE A 104 -20.23 -13.94 4.14
C ILE A 104 -19.63 -15.29 3.69
N VAL A 105 -18.30 -15.42 3.59
CA VAL A 105 -17.63 -16.68 3.25
C VAL A 105 -17.96 -17.78 4.26
N SER A 106 -17.95 -17.44 5.56
CA SER A 106 -18.22 -18.39 6.63
C SER A 106 -19.69 -18.86 6.64
N LEU A 107 -20.65 -17.94 6.46
CA LEU A 107 -22.08 -18.26 6.46
C LEU A 107 -22.51 -19.00 5.20
N SER A 108 -21.96 -18.63 4.04
CA SER A 108 -22.32 -19.26 2.75
C SER A 108 -21.69 -20.65 2.56
N GLN A 109 -20.69 -21.01 3.37
CA GLN A 109 -19.95 -22.27 3.29
C GLN A 109 -19.43 -22.61 1.88
N VAL A 110 -19.06 -21.57 1.11
CA VAL A 110 -18.57 -21.74 -0.28
C VAL A 110 -17.21 -22.44 -0.33
N THR A 111 -16.43 -22.39 0.76
CA THR A 111 -15.09 -23.00 0.86
C THR A 111 -15.12 -24.38 1.51
N SER A 112 -16.18 -24.74 2.24
CA SER A 112 -16.26 -25.99 3.01
C SER A 112 -17.66 -26.56 3.00
N THR A 113 -17.83 -27.79 3.49
CA THR A 113 -19.13 -28.45 3.69
C THR A 113 -19.68 -28.27 5.09
N SER A 114 -18.91 -27.67 6.00
CA SER A 114 -19.31 -27.43 7.38
C SER A 114 -19.03 -25.99 7.81
N SER A 115 -19.84 -25.46 8.73
CA SER A 115 -19.64 -24.12 9.29
C SER A 115 -18.28 -23.96 9.98
N LYS A 116 -17.83 -25.02 10.71
CA LYS A 116 -16.51 -25.03 11.35
C LYS A 116 -15.37 -24.99 10.31
N GLY A 117 -15.49 -25.73 9.22
CA GLY A 117 -14.52 -25.71 8.13
C GLY A 117 -14.49 -24.35 7.45
N ALA A 118 -15.66 -23.78 7.15
CA ALA A 118 -15.76 -22.48 6.48
C ALA A 118 -15.13 -21.34 7.30
N ILE A 119 -15.33 -21.28 8.62
CA ILE A 119 -14.66 -20.26 9.45
C ILE A 119 -13.15 -20.52 9.59
N THR A 120 -12.73 -21.79 9.63
CA THR A 120 -11.30 -22.14 9.62
C THR A 120 -10.64 -21.67 8.33
N ASP A 121 -11.26 -21.92 7.19
CA ASP A 121 -10.80 -21.43 5.88
C ASP A 121 -10.76 -19.90 5.83
N ALA A 122 -11.84 -19.25 6.32
CA ALA A 122 -11.93 -17.79 6.34
C ALA A 122 -10.86 -17.09 7.20
N LEU A 123 -10.31 -17.79 8.19
CA LEU A 123 -9.25 -17.28 9.06
C LEU A 123 -7.86 -17.83 8.71
N SER A 124 -7.74 -18.71 7.72
CA SER A 124 -6.50 -19.44 7.41
C SER A 124 -5.29 -18.55 7.16
N SER A 125 -5.49 -17.41 6.49
CA SER A 125 -4.40 -16.51 6.12
C SER A 125 -3.90 -15.61 7.26
N PHE A 126 -4.61 -15.55 8.40
CA PHE A 126 -4.17 -14.71 9.54
C PHE A 126 -2.88 -15.21 10.21
N SER A 127 -2.49 -16.45 9.99
CA SER A 127 -1.21 -17.02 10.40
C SER A 127 -0.09 -16.84 9.36
N ASN A 128 -0.36 -16.24 8.21
CA ASN A 128 0.63 -16.05 7.15
C ASN A 128 1.75 -15.10 7.61
N PRO A 129 3.03 -15.54 7.61
CA PRO A 129 4.16 -14.71 8.04
C PRO A 129 4.28 -13.37 7.28
N LEU A 130 3.95 -13.33 5.98
CA LEU A 130 4.03 -12.10 5.19
C LEU A 130 3.06 -11.01 5.68
N ILE A 131 1.89 -11.40 6.21
CA ILE A 131 0.94 -10.45 6.80
C ILE A 131 1.53 -9.86 8.08
N TRP A 132 2.11 -10.71 8.92
CA TRP A 132 2.76 -10.27 10.15
C TRP A 132 4.01 -9.43 9.88
N LEU A 133 4.78 -9.71 8.82
CA LEU A 133 5.89 -8.85 8.38
C LEU A 133 5.44 -7.40 8.24
N ILE A 134 4.32 -7.16 7.55
CA ILE A 134 3.79 -5.80 7.33
C ILE A 134 3.28 -5.18 8.62
N VAL A 135 2.48 -5.92 9.38
CA VAL A 135 1.92 -5.43 10.64
C VAL A 135 3.05 -4.94 11.55
N VAL A 136 4.06 -5.80 11.76
CA VAL A 136 5.21 -5.49 12.62
C VAL A 136 6.02 -4.32 12.07
N ALA A 137 6.25 -4.26 10.77
CA ALA A 137 6.99 -3.15 10.18
C ALA A 137 6.22 -1.82 10.27
N ILE A 138 4.86 -1.81 10.21
CA ILE A 138 4.07 -0.60 10.51
C ILE A 138 4.26 -0.19 11.98
N LEU A 139 4.29 -1.14 12.91
CA LEU A 139 4.56 -0.87 14.33
C LEU A 139 5.96 -0.27 14.54
N ILE A 140 6.98 -0.78 13.85
CA ILE A 140 8.34 -0.19 13.86
C ILE A 140 8.32 1.25 13.35
N SER A 141 7.56 1.55 12.29
CA SER A 141 7.45 2.90 11.73
C SER A 141 6.85 3.93 12.70
N ARG A 142 6.11 3.50 13.72
CA ARG A 142 5.63 4.33 14.83
C ARG A 142 6.80 4.96 15.58
N GLY A 143 7.88 4.19 15.84
CA GLY A 143 9.10 4.68 16.47
C GLY A 143 9.76 5.81 15.67
N LEU A 144 9.77 5.72 14.33
CA LEU A 144 10.30 6.77 13.46
C LEU A 144 9.53 8.10 13.61
N LYS A 145 8.20 8.03 13.71
CA LYS A 145 7.36 9.22 13.95
C LYS A 145 7.56 9.77 15.35
N LYS A 146 7.56 8.90 16.37
CA LYS A 146 7.68 9.29 17.78
C LYS A 146 9.03 9.96 18.10
N THR A 147 10.11 9.47 17.49
CA THR A 147 11.46 10.02 17.69
C THR A 147 11.74 11.30 16.90
N GLY A 148 11.00 11.57 15.81
CA GLY A 148 11.28 12.68 14.91
C GLY A 148 12.46 12.45 13.96
N LEU A 149 13.09 11.26 14.00
CA LEU A 149 14.27 10.92 13.19
C LEU A 149 14.03 11.11 11.69
N GLY A 150 12.82 10.81 11.19
CA GLY A 150 12.49 11.00 9.78
C GLY A 150 12.61 12.45 9.32
N SER A 151 12.09 13.40 10.11
CA SER A 151 12.23 14.84 9.82
C SER A 151 13.68 15.29 9.86
N ARG A 152 14.46 14.80 10.82
CA ARG A 152 15.91 15.09 10.92
C ARG A 152 16.65 14.61 9.68
N ILE A 153 16.37 13.40 9.19
CA ILE A 153 16.97 12.87 7.95
C ILE A 153 16.61 13.77 6.75
N GLY A 154 15.36 14.18 6.61
CA GLY A 154 14.94 15.10 5.56
C GLY A 154 15.68 16.44 5.60
N LEU A 155 15.73 17.08 6.76
CA LEU A 155 16.46 18.36 6.97
C LEU A 155 17.96 18.21 6.73
N LEU A 156 18.55 17.06 7.06
CA LEU A 156 19.97 16.79 6.79
C LEU A 156 20.25 16.85 5.29
N PHE A 157 19.49 16.13 4.45
CA PHE A 157 19.68 16.15 3.00
C PHE A 157 19.42 17.53 2.39
N ILE A 158 18.46 18.29 2.91
CA ILE A 158 18.21 19.66 2.48
C ILE A 158 19.36 20.57 2.88
N SER A 159 19.93 20.41 4.05
CA SER A 159 21.12 21.19 4.49
C SER A 159 22.34 20.97 3.58
N LEU A 160 22.43 19.80 2.95
CA LEU A 160 23.50 19.43 2.02
C LEU A 160 23.25 19.89 0.58
N LEU A 161 22.02 19.72 0.09
CA LEU A 161 21.68 19.86 -1.32
C LEU A 161 20.82 21.10 -1.63
N GLY A 162 20.28 21.78 -0.62
CA GLY A 162 19.24 22.80 -0.73
C GLY A 162 19.62 24.14 -1.35
N LYS A 163 20.85 24.34 -1.85
CA LYS A 163 21.27 25.61 -2.48
C LYS A 163 20.49 25.96 -3.75
N ARG A 164 19.91 24.97 -4.41
CA ARG A 164 19.05 25.10 -5.59
C ARG A 164 17.77 24.32 -5.39
N THR A 165 16.67 24.78 -5.96
CA THR A 165 15.37 24.09 -5.86
C THR A 165 15.42 22.64 -6.37
N MET A 166 16.17 22.39 -7.44
CA MET A 166 16.44 21.02 -7.91
C MET A 166 17.17 20.18 -6.86
N GLY A 167 18.12 20.77 -6.14
CA GLY A 167 18.83 20.10 -5.04
C GLY A 167 17.92 19.76 -3.86
N ILE A 168 16.94 20.64 -3.54
CA ILE A 168 15.91 20.31 -2.55
C ILE A 168 15.08 19.09 -3.03
N GLY A 169 14.70 19.06 -4.31
CA GLY A 169 14.01 17.92 -4.91
C GLY A 169 14.78 16.60 -4.72
N TYR A 170 16.07 16.59 -5.03
CA TYR A 170 16.93 15.42 -4.78
C TYR A 170 17.04 15.10 -3.29
N GLY A 171 17.12 16.09 -2.43
CA GLY A 171 17.12 15.89 -0.98
C GLY A 171 15.88 15.18 -0.46
N LEU A 172 14.69 15.55 -0.97
CA LEU A 172 13.42 14.88 -0.67
C LEU A 172 13.39 13.45 -1.22
N ALA A 173 13.86 13.23 -2.45
CA ALA A 173 13.92 11.90 -3.07
C ALA A 173 14.87 10.96 -2.32
N ILE A 174 16.02 11.44 -1.88
CA ILE A 174 16.98 10.66 -1.08
C ILE A 174 16.40 10.37 0.32
N CYS A 175 15.69 11.34 0.92
CA CYS A 175 14.99 11.11 2.18
C CYS A 175 13.97 9.97 2.05
N GLU A 176 13.15 9.98 0.99
CA GLU A 176 12.22 8.89 0.66
C GLU A 176 12.95 7.55 0.51
N LEU A 177 14.08 7.53 -0.23
CA LEU A 177 14.87 6.32 -0.45
C LEU A 177 15.41 5.73 0.86
N VAL A 178 15.99 6.57 1.72
CA VAL A 178 16.57 6.13 3.01
C VAL A 178 15.50 5.59 3.95
N LEU A 179 14.32 6.18 3.94
CA LEU A 179 13.22 5.77 4.82
C LEU A 179 12.43 4.56 4.29
N ALA A 180 12.48 4.30 2.98
CA ALA A 180 11.64 3.30 2.31
C ALA A 180 11.78 1.88 2.88
N PRO A 181 12.97 1.32 3.11
CA PRO A 181 13.10 -0.06 3.62
C PRO A 181 12.48 -0.26 5.01
N PHE A 182 12.32 0.80 5.79
CA PHE A 182 11.90 0.76 7.20
C PHE A 182 10.47 1.23 7.44
N THR A 183 9.82 1.78 6.39
CA THR A 183 8.50 2.39 6.53
C THR A 183 7.52 1.75 5.55
N PRO A 184 6.85 0.67 5.93
CA PRO A 184 5.97 -0.09 5.02
C PRO A 184 4.63 0.60 4.74
N SER A 185 4.45 1.78 5.22
CA SER A 185 3.35 2.67 4.84
C SER A 185 3.89 3.81 4.00
N ASN A 186 3.74 3.70 2.70
CA ASN A 186 4.08 4.77 1.76
C ASN A 186 3.33 6.07 2.11
N THR A 187 2.11 5.98 2.62
CA THR A 187 1.32 7.12 3.12
C THR A 187 1.97 7.78 4.33
N ALA A 188 2.41 6.98 5.30
CA ALA A 188 3.08 7.51 6.49
C ALA A 188 4.43 8.15 6.14
N ARG A 189 5.18 7.56 5.21
CA ARG A 189 6.48 8.06 4.75
C ARG A 189 6.33 9.33 3.91
N GLY A 190 5.69 9.24 2.74
CA GLY A 190 5.56 10.35 1.81
C GLY A 190 4.65 11.47 2.31
N GLY A 191 3.48 11.11 2.87
CA GLY A 191 2.49 12.07 3.36
C GLY A 191 2.72 12.53 4.80
N GLY A 192 3.23 11.66 5.66
CA GLY A 192 3.35 11.94 7.10
C GLY A 192 4.72 12.41 7.56
N ILE A 193 5.79 12.17 6.81
CA ILE A 193 7.17 12.55 7.17
C ILE A 193 7.74 13.53 6.15
N VAL A 194 7.81 13.14 4.88
CA VAL A 194 8.51 13.95 3.86
C VAL A 194 7.69 15.17 3.45
N HIS A 195 6.37 15.03 3.32
CA HIS A 195 5.49 16.14 2.93
C HIS A 195 5.47 17.31 3.93
N PRO A 196 5.40 17.13 5.26
CA PRO A 196 5.54 18.22 6.22
C PRO A 196 6.87 18.99 6.09
N VAL A 197 7.97 18.27 5.85
CA VAL A 197 9.30 18.90 5.61
C VAL A 197 9.26 19.72 4.32
N MET A 198 8.73 19.16 3.24
CA MET A 198 8.53 19.86 1.96
C MET A 198 7.70 21.13 2.15
N LYS A 199 6.56 21.03 2.85
CA LYS A 199 5.66 22.15 3.10
C LYS A 199 6.33 23.26 3.93
N SER A 200 7.10 22.91 4.96
CA SER A 200 7.85 23.88 5.75
C SER A 200 8.84 24.66 4.90
N ILE A 201 9.53 24.00 3.98
CA ILE A 201 10.46 24.66 3.05
C ILE A 201 9.70 25.54 2.07
N ALA A 202 8.61 25.05 1.46
CA ALA A 202 7.80 25.87 0.56
C ALA A 202 7.34 27.17 1.25
N ASN A 203 6.86 27.06 2.48
CA ASN A 203 6.43 28.22 3.28
C ASN A 203 7.59 29.20 3.58
N ALA A 204 8.81 28.70 3.84
CA ALA A 204 9.98 29.55 4.06
C ALA A 204 10.35 30.40 2.84
N PHE A 205 9.92 29.99 1.63
CA PHE A 205 10.04 30.75 0.39
C PHE A 205 8.76 31.50 0.01
N ASP A 206 7.80 31.61 0.92
CA ASP A 206 6.49 32.22 0.66
C ASP A 206 5.80 31.60 -0.56
N SER A 207 5.99 30.28 -0.74
CA SER A 207 5.30 29.48 -1.73
C SER A 207 4.07 28.86 -1.08
N ASP A 208 2.91 29.48 -1.31
CA ASP A 208 1.66 29.18 -0.62
C ASP A 208 0.48 29.15 -1.62
N PRO A 209 -0.23 28.03 -1.74
CA PRO A 209 -1.41 27.92 -2.59
C PRO A 209 -2.51 28.94 -2.27
N ALA A 210 -2.68 29.31 -0.99
CA ALA A 210 -3.68 30.28 -0.57
C ALA A 210 -3.39 31.70 -1.08
N LYS A 211 -2.12 31.99 -1.41
CA LYS A 211 -1.65 33.25 -1.96
C LYS A 211 -1.45 33.23 -3.49
N GLY A 212 -1.67 32.07 -4.14
CA GLY A 212 -1.37 31.88 -5.56
C GLY A 212 0.13 31.91 -5.89
N THR A 213 0.98 31.56 -4.94
CA THR A 213 2.46 31.58 -5.09
C THR A 213 3.07 30.17 -5.07
N GLU A 214 2.24 29.16 -5.26
CA GLU A 214 2.66 27.74 -5.28
C GLU A 214 3.73 27.44 -6.33
N GLY A 215 3.77 28.21 -7.43
CA GLY A 215 4.74 28.10 -8.53
C GLY A 215 6.18 28.45 -8.11
N LYS A 216 6.39 29.22 -7.03
CA LYS A 216 7.74 29.61 -6.60
C LYS A 216 8.65 28.39 -6.43
N VAL A 217 8.26 27.44 -5.57
CA VAL A 217 8.97 26.17 -5.36
C VAL A 217 8.00 25.00 -5.08
N GLY A 218 6.83 25.29 -4.51
CA GLY A 218 5.94 24.30 -3.92
C GLY A 218 5.39 23.29 -4.92
N THR A 219 4.96 23.71 -6.11
CA THR A 219 4.46 22.79 -7.16
C THR A 219 5.51 21.75 -7.54
N TYR A 220 6.74 22.19 -7.83
CA TYR A 220 7.83 21.29 -8.17
C TYR A 220 8.15 20.32 -7.03
N LEU A 221 8.30 20.85 -5.81
CA LEU A 221 8.65 20.03 -4.65
C LEU A 221 7.56 19.04 -4.27
N ALA A 222 6.29 19.42 -4.38
CA ALA A 222 5.17 18.54 -4.12
C ALA A 222 5.10 17.37 -5.12
N LEU A 223 5.34 17.65 -6.41
CA LEU A 223 5.41 16.62 -7.44
C LEU A 223 6.60 15.68 -7.21
N VAL A 224 7.79 16.21 -6.89
CA VAL A 224 8.97 15.38 -6.57
C VAL A 224 8.71 14.52 -5.33
N ASN A 225 8.18 15.10 -4.25
CA ASN A 225 7.81 14.36 -3.05
C ASN A 225 6.85 13.21 -3.37
N TYR A 226 5.85 13.46 -4.22
CA TYR A 226 4.90 12.42 -4.61
C TYR A 226 5.55 11.33 -5.45
N HIS A 227 6.23 11.68 -6.54
CA HIS A 227 6.78 10.68 -7.47
C HIS A 227 7.96 9.88 -6.92
N ALA A 228 8.71 10.40 -5.95
CA ALA A 228 9.72 9.63 -5.23
C ALA A 228 9.09 8.45 -4.45
N ASN A 229 7.87 8.61 -3.96
CA ASN A 229 7.19 7.62 -3.13
C ASN A 229 6.82 6.32 -3.87
N PRO A 230 6.18 6.30 -5.06
CA PRO A 230 5.98 5.11 -5.88
C PRO A 230 7.28 4.41 -6.27
N ILE A 231 8.28 5.18 -6.71
CA ILE A 231 9.59 4.63 -7.12
C ILE A 231 10.24 3.88 -5.96
N THR A 232 10.34 4.50 -4.79
CA THR A 232 10.95 3.87 -3.61
C THR A 232 10.10 2.71 -3.08
N SER A 233 8.78 2.75 -3.29
CA SER A 233 7.86 1.65 -2.97
C SER A 233 8.09 0.44 -3.88
N ALA A 234 8.52 0.63 -5.14
CA ALA A 234 8.93 -0.45 -6.01
C ALA A 234 10.28 -1.05 -5.60
N MET A 235 11.19 -0.27 -4.99
CA MET A 235 12.56 -0.69 -4.72
C MET A 235 12.71 -1.69 -3.58
N PHE A 236 11.84 -1.66 -2.57
CA PHE A 236 11.96 -2.51 -1.39
C PHE A 236 10.65 -3.21 -1.04
N LEU A 237 10.74 -4.49 -0.73
CA LEU A 237 9.61 -5.31 -0.32
C LEU A 237 8.83 -4.66 0.84
N THR A 238 9.55 -4.13 1.81
CA THR A 238 8.99 -3.50 3.02
C THR A 238 8.59 -2.04 2.85
N ALA A 239 8.62 -1.48 1.63
CA ALA A 239 8.37 -0.04 1.43
C ALA A 239 6.89 0.35 1.31
N THR A 240 6.01 -0.60 1.05
CA THR A 240 4.56 -0.37 1.02
C THR A 240 3.79 -1.64 1.39
N ALA A 241 2.64 -1.47 2.02
CA ALA A 241 1.84 -2.55 2.57
C ALA A 241 1.40 -3.64 1.56
N PRO A 242 1.05 -3.35 0.29
CA PRO A 242 0.66 -4.39 -0.66
C PRO A 242 1.81 -5.21 -1.26
N ASN A 243 3.09 -4.84 -1.09
CA ASN A 243 4.20 -5.57 -1.70
C ASN A 243 4.28 -7.06 -1.30
N PRO A 244 4.10 -7.48 -0.04
CA PRO A 244 4.05 -8.89 0.29
C PRO A 244 2.90 -9.67 -0.36
N LEU A 245 1.79 -9.00 -0.70
CA LEU A 245 0.75 -9.63 -1.51
C LEU A 245 1.27 -9.95 -2.92
N VAL A 246 2.12 -9.08 -3.49
CA VAL A 246 2.81 -9.34 -4.76
C VAL A 246 3.72 -10.56 -4.63
N VAL A 247 4.49 -10.67 -3.54
CA VAL A 247 5.35 -11.85 -3.27
C VAL A 247 4.53 -13.14 -3.25
N ASP A 248 3.43 -13.14 -2.52
CA ASP A 248 2.53 -14.29 -2.42
C ASP A 248 1.95 -14.68 -3.79
N PHE A 249 1.52 -13.69 -4.58
CA PHE A 249 0.95 -13.94 -5.91
C PHE A 249 1.99 -14.41 -6.93
N VAL A 250 3.21 -13.88 -6.89
CA VAL A 250 4.33 -14.36 -7.71
C VAL A 250 4.65 -15.81 -7.39
N ALA A 251 4.76 -16.16 -6.11
CA ALA A 251 5.01 -17.54 -5.69
C ALA A 251 3.89 -18.49 -6.14
N LYS A 252 2.61 -18.09 -5.98
CA LYS A 252 1.45 -18.88 -6.41
C LYS A 252 1.40 -19.06 -7.92
N ALA A 253 1.57 -17.98 -8.69
CA ALA A 253 1.51 -18.03 -10.14
C ALA A 253 2.64 -18.88 -10.75
N SER A 254 3.84 -18.83 -10.17
CA SER A 254 5.00 -19.62 -10.59
C SER A 254 4.97 -21.08 -10.11
N GLY A 255 3.93 -21.51 -9.39
CA GLY A 255 3.87 -22.85 -8.79
C GLY A 255 4.99 -23.09 -7.78
N GLN A 256 5.37 -22.05 -7.02
CA GLN A 256 6.46 -22.05 -6.02
C GLN A 256 7.87 -22.21 -6.62
N SER A 257 8.04 -22.04 -7.94
CA SER A 257 9.36 -22.14 -8.59
C SER A 257 10.22 -20.88 -8.45
N PHE A 258 9.60 -19.73 -8.17
CA PHE A 258 10.29 -18.46 -7.96
C PHE A 258 9.79 -17.72 -6.72
N HIS A 259 10.73 -17.38 -5.84
CA HIS A 259 10.45 -16.70 -4.58
C HIS A 259 11.13 -15.33 -4.52
N LEU A 260 10.35 -14.27 -4.38
CA LEU A 260 10.84 -12.92 -4.13
C LEU A 260 11.15 -12.74 -2.64
N THR A 261 12.37 -13.12 -2.21
CA THR A 261 12.85 -12.77 -0.87
C THR A 261 13.08 -11.25 -0.77
N TRP A 262 13.26 -10.72 0.44
CA TRP A 262 13.59 -9.29 0.61
C TRP A 262 14.83 -8.89 -0.18
N THR A 263 15.89 -9.73 -0.13
CA THR A 263 17.15 -9.50 -0.85
C THR A 263 16.97 -9.57 -2.35
N THR A 264 16.27 -10.61 -2.85
CA THR A 264 15.99 -10.77 -4.28
C THR A 264 15.20 -9.57 -4.81
N TRP A 265 14.17 -9.15 -4.08
CA TRP A 265 13.40 -7.95 -4.44
C TRP A 265 14.31 -6.72 -4.53
N ALA A 266 15.07 -6.42 -3.47
CA ALA A 266 15.95 -5.27 -3.43
C ALA A 266 17.00 -5.30 -4.55
N LEU A 267 17.68 -6.43 -4.77
CA LEU A 267 18.68 -6.57 -5.83
C LEU A 267 18.08 -6.34 -7.22
N CYS A 268 16.90 -6.92 -7.50
CA CYS A 268 16.25 -6.76 -8.80
C CYS A 268 15.76 -5.34 -9.06
N MET A 269 15.25 -4.65 -8.02
CA MET A 269 14.58 -3.37 -8.18
C MET A 269 15.48 -2.16 -7.91
N LEU A 270 16.61 -2.35 -7.20
CA LEU A 270 17.46 -1.23 -6.76
C LEU A 270 18.03 -0.43 -7.93
N LEU A 271 18.66 -1.08 -8.91
CA LEU A 271 19.31 -0.36 -10.01
C LEU A 271 18.30 0.40 -10.88
N PRO A 272 17.24 -0.23 -11.43
CA PRO A 272 16.25 0.52 -12.21
C PRO A 272 15.56 1.61 -11.38
N GLY A 273 15.27 1.35 -10.09
CA GLY A 273 14.69 2.35 -9.19
C GLY A 273 15.62 3.53 -8.93
N LEU A 274 16.93 3.32 -8.77
CA LEU A 274 17.92 4.40 -8.65
C LEU A 274 17.97 5.26 -9.91
N VAL A 275 17.90 4.64 -11.09
CA VAL A 275 17.83 5.39 -12.37
C VAL A 275 16.54 6.21 -12.44
N CYS A 276 15.40 5.65 -12.03
CA CYS A 276 14.14 6.41 -11.92
C CYS A 276 14.28 7.61 -10.97
N LEU A 277 14.83 7.42 -9.75
CA LEU A 277 15.04 8.49 -8.79
C LEU A 277 16.01 9.57 -9.28
N LEU A 278 17.01 9.21 -10.08
CA LEU A 278 17.94 10.16 -10.66
C LEU A 278 17.27 11.01 -11.75
N VAL A 279 16.45 10.39 -12.60
CA VAL A 279 15.82 11.02 -13.76
C VAL A 279 14.56 11.80 -13.38
N MET A 280 13.79 11.33 -12.41
CA MET A 280 12.50 11.88 -12.02
C MET A 280 12.54 13.39 -11.66
N PRO A 281 13.45 13.88 -10.78
CA PRO A 281 13.47 15.31 -10.46
C PRO A 281 13.82 16.20 -11.66
N LEU A 282 14.61 15.70 -12.62
CA LEU A 282 14.96 16.41 -13.85
C LEU A 282 13.75 16.55 -14.77
N ILE A 283 13.01 15.46 -14.97
CA ILE A 283 11.81 15.47 -15.81
C ILE A 283 10.73 16.38 -15.20
N ILE A 284 10.50 16.26 -13.89
CA ILE A 284 9.53 17.13 -13.21
C ILE A 284 9.96 18.59 -13.27
N TYR A 285 11.26 18.88 -13.20
CA TYR A 285 11.78 20.24 -13.36
C TYR A 285 11.49 20.82 -14.77
N TRP A 286 11.50 19.99 -15.78
CA TRP A 286 11.12 20.37 -17.15
C TRP A 286 9.61 20.56 -17.32
N LEU A 287 8.83 19.65 -16.74
CA LEU A 287 7.37 19.65 -16.88
C LEU A 287 6.68 20.73 -16.03
N SER A 288 7.26 21.05 -14.88
CA SER A 288 6.73 21.99 -13.89
C SER A 288 7.89 22.78 -13.27
N PRO A 289 8.53 23.67 -14.07
CA PRO A 289 9.70 24.43 -13.63
C PRO A 289 9.34 25.34 -12.46
N PRO A 290 10.15 25.36 -11.38
CA PRO A 290 9.97 26.32 -10.30
C PRO A 290 10.40 27.73 -10.74
N GLU A 291 9.70 28.75 -10.26
CA GLU A 291 10.04 30.15 -10.51
C GLU A 291 11.38 30.51 -9.83
N LEU A 292 11.58 30.06 -8.59
CA LEU A 292 12.83 30.24 -7.85
C LEU A 292 13.76 29.05 -8.13
N LYS A 293 14.87 29.32 -8.77
CA LYS A 293 15.89 28.31 -9.11
C LYS A 293 17.01 28.22 -8.06
N ALA A 294 17.34 29.32 -7.41
CA ALA A 294 18.34 29.42 -6.34
C ALA A 294 17.63 29.55 -4.98
N THR A 295 18.01 28.71 -4.03
CA THR A 295 17.38 28.62 -2.71
C THR A 295 18.41 28.50 -1.58
N PRO A 296 19.38 29.44 -1.47
CA PRO A 296 20.43 29.37 -0.44
C PRO A 296 19.85 29.39 0.98
N ASP A 297 18.72 30.08 1.18
CA ASP A 297 18.04 30.19 2.48
C ASP A 297 17.46 28.84 2.96
N ALA A 298 17.20 27.89 2.06
CA ALA A 298 16.79 26.54 2.45
C ALA A 298 17.86 25.82 3.28
N VAL A 299 19.13 26.02 2.94
CA VAL A 299 20.27 25.46 3.70
C VAL A 299 20.35 26.10 5.08
N THR A 300 20.17 27.42 5.16
CA THR A 300 20.19 28.18 6.43
C THR A 300 19.02 27.74 7.31
N TYR A 301 17.82 27.65 6.74
CA TYR A 301 16.62 27.14 7.42
C TYR A 301 16.83 25.72 7.95
N ALA A 302 17.25 24.79 7.10
CA ALA A 302 17.46 23.41 7.50
C ALA A 302 18.51 23.26 8.60
N LYS A 303 19.60 24.03 8.56
CA LYS A 303 20.62 24.06 9.61
C LYS A 303 20.09 24.63 10.91
N ALA A 304 19.25 25.68 10.87
CA ALA A 304 18.63 26.27 12.05
C ALA A 304 17.68 25.26 12.71
N GLU A 305 16.85 24.57 11.92
CA GLU A 305 15.95 23.54 12.42
C GLU A 305 16.73 22.34 13.01
N LEU A 306 17.77 21.85 12.34
CA LEU A 306 18.64 20.80 12.88
C LEU A 306 19.31 21.22 14.19
N LYS A 307 19.71 22.48 14.31
CA LYS A 307 20.28 23.04 15.56
C LYS A 307 19.23 23.10 16.67
N SER A 308 17.98 23.48 16.35
CA SER A 308 16.87 23.50 17.32
C SER A 308 16.51 22.10 17.84
N MET A 309 16.63 21.08 16.99
CA MET A 309 16.44 19.68 17.38
C MET A 309 17.54 19.18 18.33
N GLY A 310 18.65 19.88 18.45
CA GLY A 310 19.79 19.48 19.29
C GLY A 310 20.51 18.21 18.80
N PRO A 311 21.35 17.60 19.64
CA PRO A 311 22.04 16.35 19.33
C PRO A 311 21.05 15.19 19.22
N LEU A 312 21.50 14.08 18.60
CA LEU A 312 20.70 12.85 18.51
C LEU A 312 20.30 12.37 19.91
N SER A 313 18.99 12.26 20.14
CA SER A 313 18.44 11.71 21.38
C SER A 313 18.77 10.22 21.53
N PRO A 314 18.71 9.65 22.73
CA PRO A 314 18.90 8.21 22.94
C PRO A 314 17.93 7.36 22.06
N SER A 315 16.67 7.77 21.97
CA SER A 315 15.67 7.06 21.16
C SER A 315 15.96 7.15 19.66
N GLU A 316 16.46 8.30 19.15
CA GLU A 316 16.92 8.41 17.76
C GLU A 316 18.11 7.48 17.47
N LYS A 317 19.05 7.37 18.40
CA LYS A 317 20.22 6.46 18.28
C LYS A 317 19.78 5.00 18.25
N VAL A 318 18.86 4.62 19.15
CA VAL A 318 18.27 3.27 19.14
C VAL A 318 17.57 3.00 17.82
N MET A 319 16.79 3.95 17.31
CA MET A 319 16.08 3.80 16.04
C MET A 319 17.05 3.60 14.87
N LEU A 320 18.14 4.39 14.80
CA LEU A 320 19.19 4.22 13.79
C LEU A 320 19.89 2.86 13.91
N GLY A 321 20.23 2.43 15.13
CA GLY A 321 20.81 1.12 15.40
C GLY A 321 19.88 -0.03 15.00
N THR A 322 18.59 0.10 15.30
CA THR A 322 17.55 -0.86 14.87
C THR A 322 17.46 -0.93 13.35
N PHE A 323 17.49 0.22 12.65
CA PHE A 323 17.49 0.23 11.18
C PHE A 323 18.72 -0.46 10.58
N ALA A 324 19.91 -0.17 11.12
CA ALA A 324 21.13 -0.84 10.69
C ALA A 324 21.04 -2.36 10.91
N LEU A 325 20.55 -2.78 12.07
CA LEU A 325 20.33 -4.19 12.40
C LEU A 325 19.37 -4.86 11.41
N LEU A 326 18.21 -4.24 11.15
CA LEU A 326 17.21 -4.77 10.21
C LEU A 326 17.80 -4.94 8.81
N LEU A 327 18.51 -3.92 8.29
CA LEU A 327 19.15 -4.01 6.97
C LEU A 327 20.16 -5.15 6.90
N LEU A 328 21.04 -5.29 7.90
CA LEU A 328 22.04 -6.33 7.93
C LEU A 328 21.40 -7.74 7.95
N LEU A 329 20.32 -7.89 8.71
CA LEU A 329 19.60 -9.17 8.81
C LEU A 329 18.80 -9.47 7.53
N TRP A 330 18.08 -8.50 6.95
CA TRP A 330 17.35 -8.67 5.69
C TRP A 330 18.26 -8.86 4.49
N ALA A 331 19.44 -8.22 4.49
CA ALA A 331 20.48 -8.46 3.49
C ALA A 331 21.19 -9.83 3.68
N ASN A 332 20.77 -10.62 4.67
CA ASN A 332 21.28 -11.96 4.96
C ASN A 332 22.80 -11.98 5.29
N VAL A 333 23.33 -10.86 5.80
CA VAL A 333 24.77 -10.73 6.14
C VAL A 333 25.25 -11.81 7.11
N PRO A 334 24.50 -12.19 8.17
CA PRO A 334 24.93 -13.29 9.04
C PRO A 334 25.13 -14.62 8.30
N ALA A 335 24.22 -14.96 7.37
CA ALA A 335 24.38 -16.19 6.60
C ALA A 335 25.56 -16.13 5.61
N MET A 336 25.88 -14.95 5.08
CA MET A 336 27.07 -14.75 4.24
C MET A 336 28.37 -14.93 5.04
N LEU A 337 28.40 -14.52 6.30
CA LEU A 337 29.60 -14.57 7.14
C LEU A 337 29.76 -15.90 7.88
N PHE A 338 28.65 -16.49 8.37
CA PHE A 338 28.67 -17.63 9.28
C PHE A 338 28.02 -18.90 8.71
N GLY A 339 27.48 -18.81 7.48
CA GLY A 339 26.87 -19.94 6.77
C GLY A 339 25.35 -19.95 6.79
N PRO A 340 24.70 -20.77 5.93
CA PRO A 340 23.26 -20.76 5.67
C PRO A 340 22.36 -20.97 6.89
N ALA A 341 22.87 -21.63 7.94
CA ALA A 341 22.13 -21.85 9.19
C ALA A 341 21.77 -20.54 9.93
N PHE A 342 22.46 -19.43 9.61
CA PHE A 342 22.20 -18.11 10.19
C PHE A 342 21.26 -17.25 9.31
N SER A 343 20.63 -17.84 8.28
CA SER A 343 19.60 -17.17 7.50
C SER A 343 18.32 -17.05 8.33
N LEU A 344 17.75 -15.84 8.39
CA LEU A 344 16.51 -15.56 9.11
C LEU A 344 15.39 -15.20 8.13
N ASP A 345 14.18 -15.69 8.42
CA ASP A 345 12.98 -15.23 7.72
C ASP A 345 12.76 -13.74 7.94
N ALA A 346 12.28 -13.03 6.90
CA ALA A 346 12.11 -11.57 6.95
C ALA A 346 11.14 -11.12 8.05
N THR A 347 10.15 -11.94 8.38
CA THR A 347 9.18 -11.67 9.44
C THR A 347 9.83 -11.78 10.83
N VAL A 348 10.68 -12.79 11.03
CA VAL A 348 11.46 -12.94 12.27
C VAL A 348 12.34 -11.71 12.47
N VAL A 349 13.02 -11.26 11.43
CA VAL A 349 13.85 -10.05 11.48
C VAL A 349 13.03 -8.83 11.90
N ALA A 350 11.82 -8.64 11.34
CA ALA A 350 10.94 -7.56 11.74
C ALA A 350 10.55 -7.64 13.23
N PHE A 351 10.19 -8.83 13.73
CA PHE A 351 9.90 -9.03 15.16
C PHE A 351 11.09 -8.71 16.06
N VAL A 352 12.32 -9.06 15.65
CA VAL A 352 13.54 -8.67 16.37
C VAL A 352 13.65 -7.14 16.46
N GLY A 353 13.43 -6.43 15.37
CA GLY A 353 13.45 -4.96 15.37
C GLY A 353 12.40 -4.35 16.31
N LEU A 354 11.15 -4.84 16.25
CA LEU A 354 10.08 -4.40 17.14
C LEU A 354 10.43 -4.67 18.60
N PHE A 355 10.94 -5.86 18.90
CA PHE A 355 11.37 -6.24 20.25
C PHE A 355 12.45 -5.29 20.79
N VAL A 356 13.46 -4.97 19.99
CA VAL A 356 14.51 -4.00 20.37
C VAL A 356 13.91 -2.65 20.73
N LEU A 357 12.96 -2.13 19.92
CA LEU A 357 12.32 -0.85 20.18
C LEU A 357 11.48 -0.85 21.47
N ILE A 358 10.82 -1.96 21.79
CA ILE A 358 10.01 -2.08 23.01
C ILE A 358 10.92 -2.19 24.25
N ILE A 359 11.92 -3.07 24.27
CA ILE A 359 12.77 -3.26 25.46
C ILE A 359 13.64 -2.04 25.78
N THR A 360 13.92 -1.21 24.76
CA THR A 360 14.66 0.05 24.93
C THR A 360 13.76 1.22 25.31
N GLY A 361 12.42 1.03 25.37
CA GLY A 361 11.45 2.07 25.66
C GLY A 361 11.32 3.14 24.57
N THR A 362 11.83 2.88 23.37
CA THR A 362 11.67 3.80 22.22
C THR A 362 10.20 3.86 21.80
N ILE A 363 9.52 2.72 21.80
CA ILE A 363 8.06 2.60 21.76
C ILE A 363 7.61 1.78 22.97
N ASP A 364 6.42 2.08 23.47
CA ASP A 364 5.78 1.35 24.56
C ASP A 364 4.65 0.47 24.02
N TRP A 365 4.04 -0.34 24.90
CA TRP A 365 2.97 -1.25 24.51
C TRP A 365 1.70 -0.50 24.10
N ASP A 366 1.44 0.69 24.67
CA ASP A 366 0.32 1.53 24.30
C ASP A 366 0.50 2.12 22.89
N ASP A 367 1.74 2.45 22.49
CA ASP A 367 2.06 2.80 21.10
C ASP A 367 1.70 1.66 20.15
N VAL A 368 2.03 0.42 20.51
CA VAL A 368 1.71 -0.78 19.72
C VAL A 368 0.20 -0.95 19.60
N LEU A 369 -0.54 -0.90 20.71
CA LEU A 369 -1.99 -1.08 20.73
C LEU A 369 -2.74 0.07 20.03
N SER A 370 -2.22 1.29 20.09
CA SER A 370 -2.83 2.47 19.50
C SER A 370 -2.55 2.65 18.00
N GLU A 371 -1.62 1.89 17.41
CA GLU A 371 -1.33 1.98 15.96
C GLU A 371 -2.42 1.28 15.14
N LYS A 372 -3.54 1.98 14.98
CA LYS A 372 -4.75 1.47 14.31
C LYS A 372 -4.48 0.96 12.89
N SER A 373 -3.52 1.57 12.17
CA SER A 373 -3.21 1.18 10.79
C SER A 373 -2.58 -0.20 10.70
N ALA A 374 -1.81 -0.62 11.71
CA ALA A 374 -1.24 -1.97 11.76
C ALA A 374 -2.35 -3.03 11.92
N TRP A 375 -3.24 -2.82 12.88
CA TRP A 375 -4.34 -3.75 13.17
C TRP A 375 -5.40 -3.80 12.07
N ASP A 376 -5.75 -2.64 11.48
CA ASP A 376 -6.62 -2.60 10.30
C ASP A 376 -5.98 -3.36 9.13
N THR A 377 -4.67 -3.23 8.93
CA THR A 377 -3.92 -3.98 7.89
C THR A 377 -3.99 -5.49 8.13
N LEU A 378 -3.82 -5.96 9.36
CA LEU A 378 -3.98 -7.38 9.68
C LEU A 378 -5.34 -7.92 9.20
N VAL A 379 -6.40 -7.17 9.47
CA VAL A 379 -7.77 -7.59 9.16
C VAL A 379 -8.02 -7.62 7.65
N TRP A 380 -7.81 -6.51 6.95
CA TRP A 380 -8.15 -6.47 5.52
C TRP A 380 -7.20 -7.32 4.68
N PHE A 381 -5.93 -7.38 5.06
CA PHE A 381 -4.95 -8.15 4.29
C PHE A 381 -5.19 -9.66 4.48
N GLY A 382 -5.44 -10.11 5.71
CA GLY A 382 -5.79 -11.50 5.99
C GLY A 382 -7.01 -11.95 5.18
N ALA A 383 -8.06 -11.15 5.14
CA ALA A 383 -9.27 -11.50 4.37
C ALA A 383 -9.02 -11.55 2.86
N LEU A 384 -8.27 -10.60 2.28
CA LEU A 384 -7.99 -10.58 0.84
C LEU A 384 -7.09 -11.74 0.42
N VAL A 385 -6.03 -12.04 1.18
CA VAL A 385 -5.15 -13.20 0.92
C VAL A 385 -5.94 -14.50 1.03
N MET A 386 -6.78 -14.65 2.04
CA MET A 386 -7.66 -15.82 2.18
C MET A 386 -8.53 -16.00 0.94
N MET A 387 -9.23 -14.97 0.49
CA MET A 387 -10.09 -15.08 -0.70
C MET A 387 -9.29 -15.47 -1.94
N ALA A 388 -8.10 -14.88 -2.15
CA ALA A 388 -7.21 -15.23 -3.26
C ALA A 388 -6.76 -16.71 -3.19
N GLU A 389 -6.40 -17.19 -1.99
CA GLU A 389 -6.06 -18.61 -1.77
C GLU A 389 -7.22 -19.54 -2.08
N GLN A 390 -8.42 -19.22 -1.62
CA GLN A 390 -9.60 -20.05 -1.85
C GLN A 390 -10.01 -20.05 -3.34
N LEU A 391 -9.90 -18.91 -4.05
CA LEU A 391 -10.11 -18.87 -5.51
C LEU A 391 -9.11 -19.77 -6.25
N ASN A 392 -7.86 -19.83 -5.80
CA ASN A 392 -6.88 -20.73 -6.40
C ASN A 392 -7.21 -22.21 -6.09
N LYS A 393 -7.50 -22.55 -4.82
CA LYS A 393 -7.85 -23.91 -4.40
C LYS A 393 -9.10 -24.45 -5.08
N THR A 394 -10.08 -23.58 -5.36
CA THR A 394 -11.34 -23.95 -6.03
C THR A 394 -11.24 -24.02 -7.56
N GLY A 395 -10.05 -23.81 -8.14
CA GLY A 395 -9.79 -23.93 -9.58
C GLY A 395 -10.23 -22.71 -10.41
N VAL A 396 -10.70 -21.64 -9.78
CA VAL A 396 -11.15 -20.41 -10.47
C VAL A 396 -10.02 -19.79 -11.30
N ILE A 397 -8.80 -19.72 -10.71
CA ILE A 397 -7.66 -19.13 -11.40
C ILE A 397 -7.27 -19.95 -12.63
N ALA A 398 -7.25 -21.28 -12.53
CA ALA A 398 -6.97 -22.16 -13.66
C ALA A 398 -8.03 -22.04 -14.78
N TRP A 399 -9.30 -22.00 -14.40
CA TRP A 399 -10.42 -21.80 -15.34
C TRP A 399 -10.30 -20.46 -16.09
N PHE A 400 -10.08 -19.37 -15.38
CA PHE A 400 -9.89 -18.04 -15.97
C PHE A 400 -8.70 -18.01 -16.94
N SER A 401 -7.57 -18.59 -16.54
CA SER A 401 -6.35 -18.65 -17.36
C SER A 401 -6.56 -19.47 -18.65
N ALA A 402 -7.29 -20.58 -18.57
CA ALA A 402 -7.60 -21.39 -19.75
C ALA A 402 -8.46 -20.61 -20.78
N GLY A 403 -9.46 -19.88 -20.31
CA GLY A 403 -10.30 -19.03 -21.16
C GLY A 403 -9.50 -17.89 -21.83
N MET A 404 -8.65 -17.22 -21.06
CA MET A 404 -7.78 -16.16 -21.59
C MET A 404 -6.75 -16.69 -22.60
N LYS A 405 -6.15 -17.86 -22.32
CA LYS A 405 -5.22 -18.52 -23.27
C LYS A 405 -5.89 -18.77 -24.61
N ALA A 406 -7.08 -19.33 -24.63
CA ALA A 406 -7.82 -19.58 -25.87
C ALA A 406 -8.05 -18.31 -26.68
N ALA A 407 -8.46 -17.21 -26.02
CA ALA A 407 -8.68 -15.92 -26.67
C ALA A 407 -7.41 -15.31 -27.26
N ILE A 408 -6.27 -15.39 -26.54
CA ILE A 408 -5.00 -14.81 -26.99
C ILE A 408 -4.37 -15.65 -28.09
N VAL A 409 -4.39 -16.98 -27.99
CA VAL A 409 -3.90 -17.87 -29.06
C VAL A 409 -4.67 -17.59 -30.37
N ALA A 410 -5.97 -17.34 -30.28
CA ALA A 410 -6.78 -16.97 -31.44
C ALA A 410 -6.38 -15.61 -32.07
N SER A 411 -5.69 -14.73 -31.34
CA SER A 411 -5.23 -13.43 -31.85
C SER A 411 -3.98 -13.52 -32.74
N GLY A 412 -3.25 -14.64 -32.70
CA GLY A 412 -2.00 -14.84 -33.45
C GLY A 412 -0.82 -13.93 -33.05
N MET A 413 -0.92 -13.23 -31.92
CA MET A 413 0.16 -12.35 -31.41
C MET A 413 1.34 -13.16 -30.90
N ASP A 414 2.57 -12.67 -31.15
CA ASP A 414 3.78 -13.21 -30.54
C ASP A 414 3.85 -12.89 -29.03
N TRP A 415 4.66 -13.62 -28.28
CA TRP A 415 4.76 -13.53 -26.83
C TRP A 415 5.19 -12.14 -26.30
N LEU A 416 6.09 -11.43 -27.01
CA LEU A 416 6.62 -10.14 -26.54
C LEU A 416 5.56 -9.02 -26.54
N PRO A 417 4.77 -8.80 -27.62
CA PRO A 417 3.60 -7.95 -27.58
C PRO A 417 2.60 -8.33 -26.48
N ILE A 418 2.36 -9.64 -26.27
CA ILE A 418 1.47 -10.12 -25.21
C ILE A 418 1.96 -9.68 -23.84
N ALA A 419 3.24 -9.90 -23.52
CA ALA A 419 3.84 -9.46 -22.27
C ALA A 419 3.71 -7.94 -22.07
N GLY A 420 3.98 -7.15 -23.12
CA GLY A 420 3.82 -5.70 -23.11
C GLY A 420 2.38 -5.27 -22.86
N VAL A 421 1.41 -5.84 -23.56
CA VAL A 421 -0.02 -5.54 -23.38
C VAL A 421 -0.48 -5.90 -21.97
N LEU A 422 -0.10 -7.05 -21.43
CA LEU A 422 -0.47 -7.45 -20.06
C LEU A 422 0.06 -6.44 -19.04
N VAL A 423 1.33 -6.03 -19.13
CA VAL A 423 1.91 -5.01 -18.25
C VAL A 423 1.19 -3.68 -18.39
N LEU A 424 0.98 -3.20 -19.61
CA LEU A 424 0.34 -1.90 -19.86
C LEU A 424 -1.12 -1.90 -19.37
N VAL A 425 -1.89 -2.92 -19.70
CA VAL A 425 -3.28 -3.03 -19.25
C VAL A 425 -3.34 -3.12 -17.73
N PHE A 426 -2.47 -3.90 -17.10
CA PHE A 426 -2.39 -3.96 -15.64
C PHE A 426 -2.10 -2.57 -15.05
N VAL A 427 -1.05 -1.89 -15.48
CA VAL A 427 -0.65 -0.59 -14.93
C VAL A 427 -1.70 0.48 -15.18
N PHE A 428 -2.16 0.64 -16.42
CA PHE A 428 -3.11 1.73 -16.76
C PHE A 428 -4.54 1.47 -16.28
N SER A 429 -4.94 0.23 -16.01
CA SER A 429 -6.23 -0.05 -15.36
C SER A 429 -6.32 0.57 -13.95
N HIS A 430 -5.20 1.01 -13.36
CA HIS A 430 -5.19 1.72 -12.08
C HIS A 430 -5.95 3.06 -12.09
N TYR A 431 -6.22 3.64 -13.27
CA TYR A 431 -7.16 4.76 -13.38
C TYR A 431 -8.56 4.45 -12.83
N PHE A 432 -8.95 3.20 -12.75
CA PHE A 432 -10.24 2.76 -12.20
C PHE A 432 -10.18 2.41 -10.71
N PHE A 433 -8.98 2.44 -10.10
CA PHE A 433 -8.77 2.03 -8.72
C PHE A 433 -8.29 3.20 -7.85
N ALA A 434 -8.95 3.42 -6.73
CA ALA A 434 -8.54 4.40 -5.71
C ALA A 434 -7.70 3.76 -4.58
N SER A 435 -7.21 2.54 -4.79
CA SER A 435 -6.41 1.78 -3.81
C SER A 435 -5.49 0.82 -4.54
N THR A 436 -4.20 0.95 -4.29
CA THR A 436 -3.16 0.04 -4.79
C THR A 436 -3.42 -1.41 -4.35
N THR A 437 -3.80 -1.60 -3.09
CA THR A 437 -4.11 -2.92 -2.54
C THR A 437 -5.28 -3.58 -3.25
N ALA A 438 -6.38 -2.82 -3.45
CA ALA A 438 -7.56 -3.35 -4.15
C ALA A 438 -7.22 -3.77 -5.58
N HIS A 439 -6.42 -2.99 -6.29
CA HIS A 439 -6.00 -3.30 -7.65
C HIS A 439 -5.13 -4.57 -7.71
N ILE A 440 -4.08 -4.64 -6.89
CA ILE A 440 -3.20 -5.82 -6.82
C ILE A 440 -4.03 -7.06 -6.48
N SER A 441 -4.90 -6.98 -5.47
CA SER A 441 -5.74 -8.10 -5.05
C SER A 441 -6.71 -8.58 -6.13
N ALA A 442 -7.25 -7.65 -6.92
CA ALA A 442 -8.23 -7.96 -7.95
C ALA A 442 -7.60 -8.57 -9.21
N MET A 443 -6.41 -8.11 -9.61
CA MET A 443 -5.92 -8.35 -10.96
C MET A 443 -4.58 -9.07 -11.04
N LEU A 444 -3.64 -8.84 -10.10
CA LEU A 444 -2.25 -9.24 -10.32
C LEU A 444 -2.10 -10.76 -10.50
N LEU A 445 -2.73 -11.58 -9.65
CA LEU A 445 -2.60 -13.03 -9.74
C LEU A 445 -3.12 -13.56 -11.10
N ALA A 446 -4.25 -13.04 -11.56
CA ALA A 446 -4.82 -13.44 -12.85
C ALA A 446 -3.89 -13.06 -14.02
N PHE A 447 -3.35 -11.83 -14.04
CA PHE A 447 -2.42 -11.37 -15.06
C PHE A 447 -1.11 -12.15 -15.06
N LEU A 448 -0.53 -12.43 -13.89
CA LEU A 448 0.65 -13.30 -13.76
C LEU A 448 0.37 -14.68 -14.32
N THR A 449 -0.73 -15.31 -13.90
CA THR A 449 -1.06 -16.67 -14.34
C THR A 449 -1.27 -16.74 -15.87
N VAL A 450 -1.98 -15.78 -16.44
CA VAL A 450 -2.16 -15.68 -17.90
C VAL A 450 -0.81 -15.52 -18.61
N GLY A 451 0.01 -14.59 -18.16
CA GLY A 451 1.32 -14.33 -18.76
C GLY A 451 2.24 -15.56 -18.73
N LEU A 452 2.32 -16.26 -17.59
CA LEU A 452 3.14 -17.47 -17.46
C LEU A 452 2.67 -18.65 -18.33
N HIS A 453 1.42 -18.64 -18.77
CA HIS A 453 0.93 -19.65 -19.73
C HIS A 453 1.22 -19.31 -21.21
N LEU A 454 1.49 -18.05 -21.51
CA LEU A 454 1.61 -17.55 -22.89
C LEU A 454 3.04 -17.15 -23.27
N ILE A 455 3.84 -16.80 -22.27
CA ILE A 455 5.22 -16.35 -22.43
C ILE A 455 6.14 -17.58 -22.30
N PRO A 456 7.21 -17.72 -23.12
CA PRO A 456 8.18 -18.80 -22.99
C PRO A 456 8.80 -18.83 -21.59
N ALA A 457 9.07 -20.04 -21.07
CA ALA A 457 9.52 -20.25 -19.68
C ALA A 457 10.78 -19.46 -19.29
N GLU A 458 11.69 -19.26 -20.23
CA GLU A 458 12.93 -18.48 -20.07
C GLU A 458 12.67 -16.99 -19.72
N TYR A 459 11.49 -16.45 -20.10
CA TYR A 459 11.11 -15.06 -19.84
C TYR A 459 10.09 -14.92 -18.67
N HIS A 460 9.76 -15.99 -17.98
CA HIS A 460 8.82 -15.95 -16.85
C HIS A 460 9.29 -15.02 -15.73
N VAL A 461 10.57 -15.12 -15.34
CA VAL A 461 11.09 -14.30 -14.23
C VAL A 461 11.13 -12.82 -14.62
N PRO A 462 11.67 -12.39 -15.76
CA PRO A 462 11.59 -10.99 -16.21
C PRO A 462 10.16 -10.46 -16.27
N PHE A 463 9.21 -11.24 -16.74
CA PHE A 463 7.79 -10.84 -16.77
C PHE A 463 7.23 -10.64 -15.37
N MET A 464 7.47 -11.57 -14.45
CA MET A 464 7.05 -11.44 -13.05
C MET A 464 7.68 -10.22 -12.37
N LEU A 465 8.97 -9.95 -12.62
CA LEU A 465 9.65 -8.77 -12.09
C LEU A 465 9.10 -7.47 -12.68
N MET A 466 8.74 -7.46 -13.97
CA MET A 466 8.11 -6.29 -14.59
C MET A 466 6.70 -6.02 -14.01
N MET A 467 5.90 -7.07 -13.79
CA MET A 467 4.61 -6.96 -13.12
C MET A 467 4.75 -6.48 -11.68
N THR A 468 5.79 -6.96 -10.97
CA THR A 468 6.14 -6.52 -9.62
C THR A 468 6.45 -5.02 -9.59
N ALA A 469 7.29 -4.52 -10.49
CA ALA A 469 7.59 -3.09 -10.62
C ALA A 469 6.31 -2.30 -10.97
N GLY A 470 5.54 -2.78 -11.94
CA GLY A 470 4.28 -2.17 -12.38
C GLY A 470 3.27 -1.98 -11.25
N SER A 471 3.26 -2.89 -10.28
CA SER A 471 2.36 -2.83 -9.12
C SER A 471 2.60 -1.62 -8.20
N ALA A 472 3.78 -1.01 -8.26
CA ALA A 472 4.10 0.23 -7.55
C ALA A 472 4.08 1.44 -8.50
N ILE A 473 4.60 1.31 -9.74
CA ILE A 473 4.64 2.38 -10.75
C ILE A 473 3.25 2.92 -11.05
N MET A 474 2.23 2.08 -11.08
CA MET A 474 0.83 2.49 -11.31
C MET A 474 0.34 3.55 -10.32
N MET A 475 0.94 3.66 -9.13
CA MET A 475 0.58 4.68 -8.14
C MET A 475 0.85 6.11 -8.63
N THR A 476 1.70 6.32 -9.65
CA THR A 476 2.03 7.65 -10.18
C THR A 476 0.87 8.34 -10.90
N LEU A 477 -0.13 7.57 -11.39
CA LEU A 477 -1.10 8.04 -12.38
C LEU A 477 -2.08 9.10 -11.88
N THR A 478 -2.68 8.92 -10.69
CA THR A 478 -3.81 9.76 -10.26
C THR A 478 -3.66 10.35 -8.87
N HIS A 479 -4.39 11.43 -8.60
CA HIS A 479 -4.44 12.07 -7.28
C HIS A 479 -5.19 11.26 -6.21
N TYR A 480 -5.67 10.08 -6.57
CA TYR A 480 -6.33 9.12 -5.67
C TYR A 480 -5.72 7.71 -5.72
N ALA A 481 -4.63 7.51 -6.46
CA ALA A 481 -4.04 6.19 -6.74
C ALA A 481 -3.62 5.42 -5.47
N THR A 482 -3.15 6.13 -4.45
CA THR A 482 -2.71 5.55 -3.17
C THR A 482 -3.04 6.49 -2.02
N GLY A 483 -2.89 6.04 -0.77
CA GLY A 483 -3.16 6.88 0.41
C GLY A 483 -2.30 8.15 0.52
N THR A 484 -1.13 8.18 -0.10
CA THR A 484 -0.24 9.35 -0.16
C THR A 484 -0.79 10.44 -1.08
N SER A 485 -1.42 10.06 -2.19
CA SER A 485 -1.88 10.97 -3.24
C SER A 485 -2.81 12.06 -2.72
N PRO A 486 -3.94 11.75 -2.02
CA PRO A 486 -4.87 12.78 -1.57
C PRO A 486 -4.27 13.70 -0.50
N ILE A 487 -3.25 13.27 0.26
CA ILE A 487 -2.58 14.11 1.26
C ILE A 487 -1.76 15.19 0.55
N ILE A 488 -0.93 14.81 -0.42
CA ILE A 488 -0.06 15.75 -1.14
C ILE A 488 -0.90 16.62 -2.08
N PHE A 489 -1.84 16.03 -2.83
CA PHE A 489 -2.75 16.77 -3.71
C PHE A 489 -3.64 17.75 -2.92
N GLY A 490 -4.20 17.31 -1.79
CA GLY A 490 -5.04 18.13 -0.92
C GLY A 490 -4.33 19.31 -0.26
N SER A 491 -2.99 19.36 -0.30
CA SER A 491 -2.22 20.52 0.14
C SER A 491 -2.32 21.73 -0.82
N GLY A 492 -2.88 21.54 -2.02
CA GLY A 492 -3.19 22.61 -2.97
C GLY A 492 -2.04 23.07 -3.87
N PHE A 493 -0.82 22.56 -3.70
CA PHE A 493 0.35 22.97 -4.49
C PHE A 493 0.28 22.57 -5.97
N VAL A 494 -0.55 21.59 -6.33
CA VAL A 494 -0.60 21.03 -7.69
C VAL A 494 -2.03 21.01 -8.19
N THR A 495 -2.28 21.57 -9.38
CA THR A 495 -3.57 21.48 -10.05
C THR A 495 -3.82 20.06 -10.56
N MET A 496 -5.10 19.66 -10.67
CA MET A 496 -5.49 18.32 -11.15
C MET A 496 -4.94 18.01 -12.54
N GLY A 497 -5.01 18.95 -13.47
CA GLY A 497 -4.49 18.78 -14.83
C GLY A 497 -2.99 18.57 -14.86
N ASN A 498 -2.22 19.32 -14.05
CA ASN A 498 -0.77 19.15 -13.94
C ASN A 498 -0.40 17.81 -13.28
N TRP A 499 -1.14 17.39 -12.24
CA TRP A 499 -0.94 16.09 -11.58
C TRP A 499 -1.10 14.92 -12.57
N TRP A 500 -2.19 14.90 -13.33
CA TRP A 500 -2.46 13.84 -14.28
C TRP A 500 -1.46 13.82 -15.44
N ARG A 501 -1.11 15.01 -15.96
CA ARG A 501 -0.10 15.15 -17.03
C ARG A 501 1.26 14.60 -16.58
N VAL A 502 1.75 15.05 -15.43
CA VAL A 502 3.04 14.62 -14.90
C VAL A 502 2.99 13.14 -14.51
N GLY A 503 1.91 12.70 -13.87
CA GLY A 503 1.70 11.30 -13.49
C GLY A 503 1.74 10.35 -14.67
N PHE A 504 1.05 10.67 -15.77
CA PHE A 504 1.09 9.85 -16.98
C PHE A 504 2.51 9.78 -17.58
N ILE A 505 3.17 10.95 -17.73
CA ILE A 505 4.53 11.00 -18.32
C ILE A 505 5.52 10.23 -17.44
N MET A 506 5.46 10.42 -16.13
CA MET A 506 6.35 9.71 -15.19
C MET A 506 6.09 8.22 -15.22
N CYS A 507 4.83 7.77 -15.24
CA CYS A 507 4.49 6.35 -15.37
C CYS A 507 5.12 5.73 -16.63
N VAL A 508 5.01 6.39 -17.78
CA VAL A 508 5.61 5.91 -19.04
C VAL A 508 7.14 5.88 -18.93
N VAL A 509 7.76 6.91 -18.39
CA VAL A 509 9.23 6.97 -18.21
C VAL A 509 9.71 5.85 -17.27
N GLU A 510 9.05 5.65 -16.16
CA GLU A 510 9.40 4.60 -15.19
C GLU A 510 9.25 3.21 -15.82
N LEU A 511 8.14 2.95 -16.54
CA LEU A 511 7.96 1.70 -17.28
C LEU A 511 9.07 1.47 -18.32
N LEU A 512 9.45 2.50 -19.07
CA LEU A 512 10.54 2.39 -20.04
C LEU A 512 11.90 2.13 -19.38
N ILE A 513 12.18 2.79 -18.23
CA ILE A 513 13.41 2.52 -17.47
C ILE A 513 13.42 1.07 -16.97
N PHE A 514 12.33 0.57 -16.42
CA PHE A 514 12.26 -0.82 -15.99
C PHE A 514 12.30 -1.81 -17.16
N ALA A 515 11.69 -1.48 -18.31
CA ALA A 515 11.76 -2.30 -19.50
C ALA A 515 13.18 -2.38 -20.11
N VAL A 516 13.98 -1.32 -20.02
CA VAL A 516 15.33 -1.30 -20.62
C VAL A 516 16.39 -1.60 -19.57
N VAL A 517 16.47 -0.77 -18.52
CA VAL A 517 17.50 -0.92 -17.47
C VAL A 517 17.20 -2.13 -16.59
N GLY A 518 15.92 -2.34 -16.24
CA GLY A 518 15.50 -3.47 -15.39
C GLY A 518 15.77 -4.80 -16.07
N THR A 519 15.30 -5.00 -17.29
CA THR A 519 15.53 -6.27 -18.02
C THR A 519 17.01 -6.54 -18.25
N THR A 520 17.80 -5.51 -18.63
CA THR A 520 19.24 -5.65 -18.76
C THR A 520 19.91 -6.04 -17.44
N TRP A 521 19.49 -5.42 -16.34
CA TRP A 521 20.00 -5.71 -15.00
C TRP A 521 19.64 -7.12 -14.55
N TRP A 522 18.41 -7.57 -14.79
CA TRP A 522 17.96 -8.92 -14.43
C TRP A 522 18.70 -9.99 -15.24
N LYS A 523 19.08 -9.68 -16.48
CA LYS A 523 19.96 -10.55 -17.28
C LYS A 523 21.35 -10.67 -16.65
N VAL A 524 21.93 -9.56 -16.20
CA VAL A 524 23.22 -9.56 -15.49
C VAL A 524 23.15 -10.37 -14.20
N LEU A 525 22.00 -10.35 -13.52
CA LEU A 525 21.76 -11.16 -12.32
C LEU A 525 21.48 -12.64 -12.61
N GLY A 526 21.40 -13.04 -13.86
CA GLY A 526 21.20 -14.44 -14.28
C GLY A 526 19.74 -14.92 -14.25
N TYR A 527 18.78 -14.00 -14.36
CA TYR A 527 17.35 -14.35 -14.35
C TYR A 527 16.78 -14.67 -15.74
N TRP A 528 17.55 -14.51 -16.81
CA TRP A 528 17.22 -14.92 -18.19
C TRP A 528 18.41 -14.85 -19.15
#